data_cb105205c60c910b93d581830266799e
#
_entry.id   cb105205c60c910b93d581830266799e
#
_cell.length_a   1.000
_cell.length_b   1.000
_cell.length_c   1.000
_cell.angle_alpha   90.00
_cell.angle_beta   90.00
_cell.angle_gamma   90.00
#
_symmetry.space_group_name_H-M   'P 1'
#
loop_
_entity.id
_entity.type
_entity.pdbx_description
1 polymer ?
#
loop_
_entity_poly.entity_id
_entity_poly.type
_entity_poly.pdbx_seq_one_letter_code
_entity_poly.pdbx_strand_id
1 'polypeptide(L)'
;MSRGARLALKFPQIRLGYGVIVSLVAHSIEVTLFALAYEIAIASGFGTLKGNFDGSIADHRYFSYAAFTTVGFGDIVPTAPLRLPAGMEALTSFVLITWTASYLHREMNRLWRKQA
;
A
#
# COMPACT_ATOMS: atom_id res chain seq x y z
N MET A 1 -9.84 29.16 1.48
CA MET A 1 -8.70 28.27 1.70
C MET A 1 -8.54 27.97 3.18
N SER A 2 -8.41 26.70 3.57
CA SER A 2 -8.25 26.33 4.97
C SER A 2 -6.89 26.79 5.51
N ARG A 3 -6.81 26.94 6.83
CA ARG A 3 -5.57 27.35 7.49
C ARG A 3 -4.42 26.39 7.20
N GLY A 4 -4.72 25.08 7.13
CA GLY A 4 -3.74 24.07 6.79
C GLY A 4 -3.23 24.18 5.36
N ALA A 5 -4.10 24.52 4.40
CA ALA A 5 -3.69 24.71 3.01
C ALA A 5 -2.79 25.92 2.84
N ARG A 6 -3.04 26.99 3.60
CA ARG A 6 -2.17 28.18 3.60
C ARG A 6 -0.79 27.87 4.13
N LEU A 7 -0.72 27.10 5.23
CA LEU A 7 0.55 26.67 5.80
C LEU A 7 1.31 25.75 4.85
N ALA A 8 0.62 24.84 4.19
CA ALA A 8 1.22 23.94 3.22
C ALA A 8 1.81 24.68 2.01
N LEU A 9 1.18 25.78 1.58
CA LEU A 9 1.70 26.62 0.51
C LEU A 9 2.92 27.42 0.95
N LYS A 10 2.97 27.82 2.23
CA LYS A 10 4.05 28.62 2.79
C LYS A 10 5.30 27.79 3.09
N PHE A 11 5.11 26.50 3.45
CA PHE A 11 6.19 25.58 3.82
C PHE A 11 6.18 24.36 2.91
N PRO A 12 6.95 24.35 1.80
CA PRO A 12 6.96 23.22 0.86
C PRO A 12 7.34 21.88 1.48
N GLN A 13 8.18 21.85 2.53
CA GLN A 13 8.53 20.63 3.25
C GLN A 13 7.31 20.00 3.94
N ILE A 14 6.43 20.84 4.52
CA ILE A 14 5.19 20.37 5.15
C ILE A 14 4.26 19.77 4.09
N ARG A 15 4.20 20.38 2.92
CA ARG A 15 3.41 19.88 1.80
C ARG A 15 3.89 18.52 1.33
N LEU A 16 5.20 18.33 1.22
CA LEU A 16 5.80 17.04 0.86
C LEU A 16 5.50 15.98 1.92
N GLY A 17 5.67 16.31 3.21
CA GLY A 17 5.35 15.41 4.31
C GLY A 17 3.88 15.03 4.35
N TYR A 18 2.98 15.98 4.09
CA TYR A 18 1.55 15.71 3.98
C TYR A 18 1.27 14.71 2.84
N GLY A 19 1.91 14.89 1.68
CA GLY A 19 1.77 13.98 0.55
C GLY A 19 2.22 12.57 0.88
N VAL A 20 3.32 12.42 1.61
CA VAL A 20 3.81 11.11 2.06
C VAL A 20 2.79 10.44 2.99
N ILE A 21 2.28 11.17 3.99
CA ILE A 21 1.31 10.63 4.93
C ILE A 21 0.02 10.21 4.23
N VAL A 22 -0.51 11.03 3.34
CA VAL A 22 -1.71 10.70 2.56
C VAL A 22 -1.48 9.46 1.72
N SER A 23 -0.31 9.32 1.10
CA SER A 23 0.04 8.15 0.30
C SER A 23 0.08 6.88 1.15
N LEU A 24 0.69 6.95 2.34
CA LEU A 24 0.74 5.81 3.26
C LEU A 24 -0.66 5.38 3.71
N VAL A 25 -1.52 6.34 4.04
CA VAL A 25 -2.90 6.05 4.42
C VAL A 25 -3.65 5.42 3.25
N ALA A 26 -3.52 5.96 2.06
CA ALA A 26 -4.18 5.42 0.86
C ALA A 26 -3.73 3.99 0.57
N HIS A 27 -2.43 3.72 0.62
CA HIS A 27 -1.91 2.37 0.39
C HIS A 27 -2.32 1.40 1.50
N SER A 28 -2.44 1.87 2.75
CA SER A 28 -2.94 1.04 3.85
C SER A 28 -4.41 0.67 3.64
N ILE A 29 -5.22 1.56 3.09
CA ILE A 29 -6.60 1.27 2.72
C ILE A 29 -6.64 0.22 1.61
N GLU A 30 -5.82 0.37 0.59
CA GLU A 30 -5.72 -0.61 -0.51
C GLU A 30 -5.32 -2.00 0.00
N VAL A 31 -4.33 -2.07 0.89
CA VAL A 31 -3.91 -3.31 1.54
C VAL A 31 -5.07 -3.94 2.30
N THR A 32 -5.83 -3.14 3.04
CA THR A 32 -6.97 -3.62 3.81
C THR A 32 -8.05 -4.19 2.89
N LEU A 33 -8.31 -3.55 1.75
CA LEU A 33 -9.27 -4.06 0.77
C LEU A 33 -8.84 -5.42 0.21
N PHE A 34 -7.58 -5.61 -0.11
CA PHE A 34 -7.06 -6.91 -0.53
C PHE A 34 -7.15 -7.95 0.58
N ALA A 35 -6.84 -7.56 1.83
CA ALA A 35 -6.96 -8.46 2.98
C ALA A 35 -8.39 -8.97 3.16
N LEU A 36 -9.38 -8.08 3.02
CA LEU A 36 -10.80 -8.46 3.07
C LEU A 36 -11.16 -9.39 1.91
N ALA A 37 -10.63 -9.14 0.73
CA ALA A 37 -10.85 -10.01 -0.43
C ALA A 37 -10.32 -11.42 -0.18
N TYR A 38 -9.13 -11.55 0.42
CA TYR A 38 -8.58 -12.86 0.79
C TYR A 38 -9.44 -13.55 1.86
N GLU A 39 -9.90 -12.81 2.85
CA GLU A 39 -10.76 -13.35 3.90
C GLU A 39 -12.06 -13.91 3.30
N ILE A 40 -12.69 -13.16 2.40
CA ILE A 40 -13.91 -13.59 1.72
C ILE A 40 -13.63 -14.83 0.84
N ALA A 41 -12.52 -14.83 0.11
CA ALA A 41 -12.15 -15.95 -0.75
C ALA A 41 -11.92 -17.23 0.06
N ILE A 42 -11.24 -17.12 1.19
CA ILE A 42 -10.99 -18.28 2.08
C ILE A 42 -12.31 -18.79 2.67
N ALA A 43 -13.18 -17.90 3.13
CA ALA A 43 -14.49 -18.26 3.64
C ALA A 43 -15.37 -18.94 2.58
N SER A 44 -15.20 -18.58 1.31
CA SER A 44 -15.92 -19.17 0.18
C SER A 44 -15.30 -20.45 -0.36
N GLY A 45 -14.21 -20.92 0.21
CA GLY A 45 -13.55 -22.17 -0.20
C GLY A 45 -12.62 -22.04 -1.39
N PHE A 46 -12.19 -20.83 -1.77
CA PHE A 46 -11.30 -20.60 -2.90
C PHE A 46 -9.81 -20.78 -2.56
N GLY A 47 -9.50 -21.53 -1.50
CA GLY A 47 -8.13 -21.79 -1.12
C GLY A 47 -7.85 -21.29 0.29
N THR A 48 -6.59 -21.23 0.65
CA THR A 48 -6.18 -20.80 1.99
C THR A 48 -4.77 -20.24 1.97
N LEU A 49 -4.35 -19.65 3.08
CA LEU A 49 -2.97 -19.25 3.32
C LEU A 49 -2.32 -20.30 4.23
N LYS A 50 -1.09 -20.68 3.92
CA LYS A 50 -0.33 -21.67 4.68
C LYS A 50 0.88 -21.01 5.33
N GLY A 51 1.39 -21.64 6.38
CA GLY A 51 2.54 -21.19 7.11
C GLY A 51 2.17 -20.70 8.49
N ASN A 52 2.81 -19.64 8.95
CA ASN A 52 2.58 -19.05 10.26
C ASN A 52 1.32 -18.18 10.25
N PHE A 53 0.16 -18.82 10.03
CA PHE A 53 -1.12 -18.17 9.78
C PHE A 53 -2.18 -18.76 10.70
N ASP A 54 -2.79 -17.92 11.52
CA ASP A 54 -3.80 -18.35 12.51
C ASP A 54 -5.25 -18.01 12.10
N GLY A 55 -5.45 -17.41 10.92
CA GLY A 55 -6.76 -17.02 10.43
C GLY A 55 -7.26 -15.67 10.93
N SER A 56 -6.46 -14.95 11.71
CA SER A 56 -6.84 -13.63 12.22
C SER A 56 -6.83 -12.56 11.12
N ILE A 57 -7.58 -11.48 11.35
CA ILE A 57 -7.56 -10.31 10.46
C ILE A 57 -6.15 -9.71 10.40
N ALA A 58 -5.43 -9.72 11.52
CA ALA A 58 -4.06 -9.22 11.57
C ALA A 58 -3.15 -10.00 10.61
N ASP A 59 -3.27 -11.32 10.56
CA ASP A 59 -2.47 -12.15 9.66
C ASP A 59 -2.85 -11.96 8.19
N HIS A 60 -4.14 -11.77 7.89
CA HIS A 60 -4.56 -11.44 6.53
C HIS A 60 -3.97 -10.11 6.08
N ARG A 61 -4.00 -9.09 6.94
CA ARG A 61 -3.42 -7.79 6.63
C ARG A 61 -1.90 -7.88 6.50
N TYR A 62 -1.25 -8.64 7.36
CA TYR A 62 0.19 -8.85 7.27
C TYR A 62 0.58 -9.47 5.93
N PHE A 63 -0.12 -10.53 5.52
CA PHE A 63 0.12 -11.15 4.22
C PHE A 63 -0.10 -10.16 3.08
N SER A 64 -1.18 -9.38 3.14
CA SER A 64 -1.49 -8.39 2.13
C SER A 64 -0.41 -7.29 2.08
N TYR A 65 0.09 -6.83 3.22
CA TYR A 65 1.21 -5.88 3.24
C TYR A 65 2.46 -6.46 2.57
N ALA A 66 2.78 -7.73 2.86
CA ALA A 66 3.94 -8.39 2.27
C ALA A 66 3.79 -8.55 0.75
N ALA A 67 2.60 -8.90 0.28
CA ALA A 67 2.30 -9.01 -1.15
C ALA A 67 2.26 -7.64 -1.82
N PHE A 68 1.61 -6.66 -1.20
CA PHE A 68 1.47 -5.31 -1.75
C PHE A 68 2.83 -4.63 -1.93
N THR A 69 3.70 -4.77 -0.96
CA THR A 69 5.05 -4.18 -1.02
C THR A 69 6.04 -5.02 -1.82
N THR A 70 5.60 -6.18 -2.34
CA THR A 70 6.43 -7.15 -3.05
C THR A 70 7.60 -7.71 -2.24
N VAL A 71 7.57 -7.56 -0.91
CA VAL A 71 8.60 -8.08 -0.02
C VAL A 71 8.57 -9.61 0.03
N GLY A 72 7.36 -10.18 0.25
CA GLY A 72 7.16 -11.63 0.18
C GLY A 72 8.07 -12.41 1.12
N PHE A 73 7.93 -12.22 2.44
CA PHE A 73 8.79 -12.90 3.42
C PHE A 73 8.73 -14.43 3.34
N GLY A 74 7.61 -14.99 2.84
CA GLY A 74 7.48 -16.44 2.67
C GLY A 74 7.04 -17.20 3.91
N ASP A 75 6.81 -16.53 5.02
CA ASP A 75 6.29 -17.15 6.26
C ASP A 75 4.80 -17.47 6.16
N ILE A 76 4.07 -16.74 5.34
CA ILE A 76 2.70 -17.03 4.95
C ILE A 76 2.67 -17.08 3.42
N VAL A 77 2.18 -18.19 2.86
CA VAL A 77 2.14 -18.40 1.41
C VAL A 77 0.73 -18.80 0.98
N PRO A 78 0.27 -18.33 -0.20
CA PRO A 78 -1.03 -18.70 -0.70
C PRO A 78 -1.02 -20.10 -1.30
N THR A 79 -2.14 -20.82 -1.15
CA THR A 79 -2.35 -22.05 -1.92
C THR A 79 -2.67 -21.71 -3.38
N ALA A 80 -2.67 -22.74 -4.25
CA ALA A 80 -2.78 -22.56 -5.70
C ALA A 80 -3.91 -21.60 -6.14
N PRO A 81 -5.15 -21.68 -5.62
CA PRO A 81 -6.21 -20.76 -6.05
C PRO A 81 -5.96 -19.29 -5.70
N LEU A 82 -5.20 -19.00 -4.63
CA LEU A 82 -4.94 -17.63 -4.19
C LEU A 82 -3.61 -17.08 -4.74
N ARG A 83 -2.85 -17.89 -5.44
CA ARG A 83 -1.56 -17.44 -5.99
C ARG A 83 -1.74 -16.38 -7.06
N LEU A 84 -2.73 -16.53 -7.93
CA LEU A 84 -2.99 -15.53 -8.98
C LEU A 84 -3.47 -14.21 -8.41
N PRO A 85 -4.48 -14.16 -7.50
CA PRO A 85 -4.85 -12.90 -6.84
C PRO A 85 -3.68 -12.23 -6.12
N ALA A 86 -2.82 -12.99 -5.45
CA ALA A 86 -1.64 -12.44 -4.78
C ALA A 86 -0.67 -11.81 -5.79
N GLY A 87 -0.46 -12.45 -6.92
CA GLY A 87 0.34 -11.89 -8.01
C GLY A 87 -0.26 -10.64 -8.60
N MET A 88 -1.58 -10.61 -8.76
CA MET A 88 -2.30 -9.43 -9.23
C MET A 88 -2.20 -8.28 -8.24
N GLU A 89 -2.27 -8.56 -6.95
CA GLU A 89 -2.04 -7.54 -5.92
C GLU A 89 -0.63 -6.96 -6.06
N ALA A 90 0.37 -7.81 -6.18
CA ALA A 90 1.76 -7.36 -6.33
C ALA A 90 1.94 -6.48 -7.57
N LEU A 91 1.34 -6.85 -8.69
CA LEU A 91 1.41 -6.06 -9.92
C LEU A 91 0.71 -4.72 -9.78
N THR A 92 -0.50 -4.71 -9.23
CA THR A 92 -1.28 -3.49 -9.01
C THR A 92 -0.54 -2.54 -8.08
N SER A 93 -0.01 -3.07 -6.98
CA SER A 93 0.73 -2.27 -6.01
C SER A 93 2.00 -1.67 -6.62
N PHE A 94 2.69 -2.42 -7.45
CA PHE A 94 3.88 -1.91 -8.13
C PHE A 94 3.56 -0.67 -8.94
N VAL A 95 2.46 -0.69 -9.69
CA VAL A 95 2.00 0.46 -10.48
C VAL A 95 1.63 1.63 -9.57
N LEU A 96 0.87 1.38 -8.50
CA LEU A 96 0.40 2.44 -7.60
C LEU A 96 1.55 3.06 -6.83
N ILE A 97 2.48 2.25 -6.31
CA ILE A 97 3.64 2.75 -5.58
C ILE A 97 4.55 3.56 -6.51
N THR A 98 4.76 3.08 -7.74
CA THR A 98 5.56 3.78 -8.74
C THR A 98 4.94 5.13 -9.08
N TRP A 99 3.61 5.19 -9.24
CA TRP A 99 2.90 6.44 -9.45
C TRP A 99 3.10 7.41 -8.29
N THR A 100 2.94 6.92 -7.06
CA THR A 100 3.16 7.71 -5.85
C THR A 100 4.59 8.24 -5.80
N ALA A 101 5.58 7.39 -6.07
CA ALA A 101 6.99 7.79 -6.10
C ALA A 101 7.23 8.88 -7.15
N SER A 102 6.61 8.77 -8.31
CA SER A 102 6.71 9.77 -9.37
C SER A 102 6.13 11.12 -8.94
N TYR A 103 4.97 11.09 -8.27
CA TYR A 103 4.34 12.31 -7.73
C TYR A 103 5.24 12.98 -6.69
N LEU A 104 5.77 12.21 -5.74
CA LEU A 104 6.66 12.73 -4.70
C LEU A 104 7.96 13.28 -5.29
N HIS A 105 8.51 12.61 -6.30
CA HIS A 105 9.68 13.09 -7.01
C HIS A 105 9.43 14.45 -7.66
N ARG A 106 8.28 14.62 -8.27
CA ARG A 106 7.87 15.89 -8.90
C ARG A 106 7.76 17.00 -7.86
N GLU A 107 7.19 16.71 -6.70
CA GLU A 107 7.08 17.68 -5.61
C GLU A 107 8.46 18.05 -5.04
N MET A 108 9.36 17.08 -4.91
CA MET A 108 10.74 17.33 -4.48
C MET A 108 11.46 18.25 -5.47
N ASN A 109 11.31 18.03 -6.77
CA ASN A 109 11.91 18.89 -7.80
C ASN A 109 11.39 20.30 -7.72
N ARG A 110 10.09 20.49 -7.47
CA ARG A 110 9.50 21.82 -7.27
C ARG A 110 10.11 22.52 -6.08
N LEU A 111 10.34 21.81 -4.99
CA LEU A 111 10.99 22.33 -3.79
C LEU A 111 12.40 22.83 -4.09
N TRP A 112 13.20 22.03 -4.78
CA TRP A 112 14.57 22.37 -5.09
C TRP A 112 14.66 23.54 -6.05
N ARG A 113 13.77 23.65 -7.03
CA ARG A 113 13.73 24.80 -7.95
C ARG A 113 13.42 26.10 -7.23
N LYS A 114 12.59 26.07 -6.17
CA LYS A 114 12.25 27.27 -5.39
C LYS A 114 13.38 27.69 -4.45
N GLN A 115 14.27 26.77 -4.10
CA GLN A 115 15.43 27.05 -3.25
C GLN A 115 16.67 27.48 -4.04
N ALA A 116 16.70 27.23 -5.33
CA ALA A 116 17.80 27.61 -6.20
C ALA A 116 17.68 29.13 -6.64
#